data_6b4395ed944cb0fe204b52b5c6f50c83
#
_entry.id   6b4395ed944cb0fe204b52b5c6f50c83
#
_cell.length_a   1.000
_cell.length_b   1.000
_cell.length_c   1.000
_cell.angle_alpha   90.00
_cell.angle_beta   90.00
_cell.angle_gamma   90.00
#
_symmetry.space_group_name_H-M   'P 1'
#
loop_
_entity.id
_entity.type
_entity.pdbx_description
1 polymer ?
#
loop_
_entity_poly.entity_id
_entity_poly.type
_entity_poly.pdbx_seq_one_letter_code
_entity_poly.pdbx_strand_id
1 'polypeptide(L)'
;MVSPTRIIVSIEKKFNDQTESGIYIDTSFKPEQHVVITGEVVAVAQRLPKEFNGGGFYDTVKVGDKIYFHYLVVLDEDCRIKLDKEYYLVDYFQALATVRDGKIFPVGEHILIEPIDQEITHDTLVIPDSVKKQETNKGRVFASNDPEIPEGSIVEFEPVGKFENEIEGKKLYVMYNSNILALYEKE
;
A
#
# COMPACT_ATOMS: atom_id res chain seq x y z
N MET A 1 -1.74 -26.62 3.50
CA MET A 1 -2.71 -25.99 2.56
C MET A 1 -2.94 -24.59 3.09
N VAL A 2 -2.69 -23.57 2.28
CA VAL A 2 -2.89 -22.17 2.68
C VAL A 2 -4.38 -21.85 2.64
N SER A 3 -4.86 -21.08 3.61
CA SER A 3 -6.24 -20.56 3.60
C SER A 3 -6.53 -19.85 2.26
N PRO A 4 -7.70 -20.04 1.66
CA PRO A 4 -7.99 -19.45 0.35
C PRO A 4 -8.02 -17.91 0.33
N THR A 5 -8.01 -17.28 1.49
CA THR A 5 -8.04 -15.81 1.64
C THR A 5 -6.72 -15.23 2.15
N ARG A 6 -5.69 -16.05 2.33
CA ARG A 6 -4.44 -15.65 2.98
C ARG A 6 -3.21 -15.95 2.14
N ILE A 7 -2.20 -15.13 2.34
CA ILE A 7 -0.86 -15.22 1.77
C ILE A 7 0.08 -15.54 2.92
N ILE A 8 1.07 -16.42 2.70
CA ILE A 8 2.15 -16.63 3.66
C ILE A 8 3.35 -15.81 3.23
N VAL A 9 3.84 -14.98 4.14
CA VAL A 9 5.00 -14.11 3.90
C VAL A 9 6.11 -14.38 4.91
N SER A 10 7.35 -14.21 4.48
CA SER A 10 8.53 -14.11 5.35
C SER A 10 8.96 -12.66 5.42
N ILE A 11 9.36 -12.19 6.61
CA ILE A 11 9.85 -10.83 6.84
C ILE A 11 11.34 -10.93 7.12
N GLU A 12 12.15 -10.26 6.30
CA GLU A 12 13.61 -10.28 6.48
C GLU A 12 14.08 -9.38 7.64
N LYS A 13 13.36 -8.29 7.91
CA LYS A 13 13.68 -7.37 9.00
C LYS A 13 12.47 -7.19 9.91
N LYS A 14 12.61 -7.59 11.16
CA LYS A 14 11.73 -7.11 12.22
C LYS A 14 12.00 -5.62 12.45
N PHE A 15 10.98 -4.90 12.90
CA PHE A 15 11.18 -3.56 13.45
C PHE A 15 12.37 -3.57 14.40
N ASN A 16 13.39 -2.80 14.08
CA ASN A 16 14.41 -2.50 15.06
C ASN A 16 13.87 -1.35 15.91
N ASP A 17 13.57 -1.64 17.17
CA ASP A 17 13.24 -0.61 18.18
C ASP A 17 14.42 0.33 18.45
N GLN A 18 15.54 0.10 17.79
CA GLN A 18 16.79 0.86 17.96
C GLN A 18 17.36 1.28 16.62
N THR A 19 17.89 2.49 16.56
CA THR A 19 18.74 2.93 15.45
C THR A 19 20.06 2.15 15.45
N GLU A 20 20.80 2.18 14.35
CA GLU A 20 22.18 1.61 14.28
C GLU A 20 23.11 2.17 15.36
N SER A 21 22.83 3.37 15.87
CA SER A 21 23.53 4.00 16.98
C SER A 21 23.03 3.58 18.38
N GLY A 22 22.08 2.65 18.48
CA GLY A 22 21.55 2.13 19.74
C GLY A 22 20.50 3.01 20.42
N ILE A 23 19.98 4.03 19.74
CA ILE A 23 18.93 4.88 20.26
C ILE A 23 17.58 4.17 20.08
N TYR A 24 16.81 4.04 21.14
CA TYR A 24 15.44 3.53 21.08
C TYR A 24 14.55 4.50 20.29
N ILE A 25 13.87 3.98 19.29
CA ILE A 25 12.87 4.73 18.53
C ILE A 25 11.55 4.57 19.29
N ASP A 26 11.04 5.67 19.81
CA ASP A 26 9.69 5.68 20.39
C ASP A 26 8.66 5.62 19.24
N THR A 27 8.20 4.41 18.96
CA THR A 27 7.19 4.15 17.92
C THR A 27 5.78 4.51 18.40
N SER A 28 5.59 4.87 19.67
CA SER A 28 4.27 5.17 20.25
C SER A 28 3.67 6.47 19.72
N PHE A 29 4.49 7.39 19.17
CA PHE A 29 4.06 8.73 18.79
C PHE A 29 3.66 8.91 17.32
N LYS A 30 4.00 7.98 16.42
CA LYS A 30 3.63 8.08 15.01
C LYS A 30 3.44 6.69 14.40
N PRO A 31 2.40 5.94 14.78
CA PRO A 31 2.09 4.66 14.19
C PRO A 31 1.87 4.76 12.66
N GLU A 32 1.46 5.94 12.16
CA GLU A 32 1.25 6.20 10.74
C GLU A 32 2.53 6.12 9.89
N GLN A 33 3.69 6.33 10.49
CA GLN A 33 4.98 6.22 9.78
C GLN A 33 5.44 4.78 9.56
N HIS A 34 4.78 3.82 10.19
CA HIS A 34 5.10 2.41 10.15
C HIS A 34 3.95 1.55 9.61
N VAL A 35 3.07 2.15 8.83
CA VAL A 35 1.85 1.51 8.31
C VAL A 35 2.15 0.37 7.34
N VAL A 36 3.34 0.37 6.74
CA VAL A 36 3.69 -0.62 5.71
C VAL A 36 4.90 -1.43 6.10
N ILE A 37 4.71 -2.74 6.06
CA ILE A 37 5.78 -3.71 6.24
C ILE A 37 6.03 -4.42 4.93
N THR A 38 7.28 -4.75 4.67
CA THR A 38 7.67 -5.52 3.50
C THR A 38 8.03 -6.95 3.87
N GLY A 39 7.70 -7.87 2.98
CA GLY A 39 8.08 -9.27 3.10
C GLY A 39 8.18 -9.92 1.74
N GLU A 40 8.61 -11.16 1.72
CA GLU A 40 8.62 -12.01 0.54
C GLU A 40 7.45 -13.00 0.60
N VAL A 41 6.73 -13.14 -0.49
CA VAL A 41 5.63 -14.10 -0.61
C VAL A 41 6.18 -15.52 -0.72
N VAL A 42 5.92 -16.34 0.29
CA VAL A 42 6.38 -17.73 0.36
C VAL A 42 5.34 -18.69 -0.20
N ALA A 43 4.07 -18.41 0.05
CA ALA A 43 2.98 -19.23 -0.48
C ALA A 43 1.71 -18.40 -0.68
N VAL A 44 0.95 -18.77 -1.69
CA VAL A 44 -0.37 -18.22 -2.01
C VAL A 44 -1.41 -19.34 -2.04
N ALA A 45 -2.68 -19.00 -1.97
CA ALA A 45 -3.76 -19.95 -2.14
C ALA A 45 -3.72 -20.54 -3.56
N GLN A 46 -3.88 -21.87 -3.66
CA GLN A 46 -3.95 -22.55 -4.97
C GLN A 46 -5.22 -22.17 -5.74
N ARG A 47 -6.26 -21.81 -5.02
CA ARG A 47 -7.55 -21.43 -5.59
C ARG A 47 -8.21 -20.40 -4.69
N LEU A 48 -8.43 -19.22 -5.24
CA LEU A 48 -9.18 -18.19 -4.56
C LEU A 48 -10.68 -18.54 -4.53
N PRO A 49 -11.41 -18.14 -3.47
CA PRO A 49 -12.86 -18.23 -3.45
C PRO A 49 -13.48 -17.45 -4.62
N LYS A 50 -14.70 -17.84 -5.02
CA LYS A 50 -15.38 -17.21 -6.15
C LYS A 50 -15.64 -15.71 -5.92
N GLU A 51 -15.81 -15.32 -4.68
CA GLU A 51 -16.00 -13.93 -4.25
C GLU A 51 -14.78 -13.06 -4.57
N PHE A 52 -13.58 -13.66 -4.58
CA PHE A 52 -12.33 -12.99 -4.93
C PHE A 52 -11.96 -13.12 -6.42
N ASN A 53 -12.66 -13.99 -7.17
CA ASN A 53 -12.39 -14.18 -8.61
C ASN A 53 -13.15 -13.21 -9.51
N GLY A 54 -13.94 -12.29 -8.94
CA GLY A 54 -14.79 -11.36 -9.70
C GLY A 54 -14.01 -10.21 -10.34
N GLY A 55 -12.96 -10.50 -11.12
CA GLY A 55 -12.27 -9.44 -11.85
C GLY A 55 -10.74 -9.63 -11.97
N GLY A 56 -10.18 -10.71 -11.40
CA GLY A 56 -8.74 -10.97 -11.49
C GLY A 56 -7.88 -10.11 -10.54
N PHE A 57 -8.50 -9.30 -9.72
CA PHE A 57 -7.82 -8.34 -8.81
C PHE A 57 -6.81 -9.00 -7.86
N TYR A 58 -7.01 -10.26 -7.52
CA TYR A 58 -6.19 -10.97 -6.54
C TYR A 58 -5.16 -11.91 -7.17
N ASP A 59 -5.21 -12.11 -8.50
CA ASP A 59 -4.24 -12.96 -9.23
C ASP A 59 -2.86 -12.28 -9.40
N THR A 60 -2.73 -11.05 -8.93
CA THR A 60 -1.50 -10.25 -9.02
C THR A 60 -0.39 -10.77 -8.12
N VAL A 61 -0.71 -11.45 -7.02
CA VAL A 61 0.27 -11.93 -6.02
C VAL A 61 0.82 -13.29 -6.43
N LYS A 62 2.14 -13.41 -6.52
CA LYS A 62 2.85 -14.66 -6.82
C LYS A 62 3.91 -14.97 -5.79
N VAL A 63 4.26 -16.26 -5.68
CA VAL A 63 5.38 -16.70 -4.84
C VAL A 63 6.68 -16.07 -5.36
N GLY A 64 7.48 -15.55 -4.44
CA GLY A 64 8.71 -14.82 -4.72
C GLY A 64 8.53 -13.30 -4.92
N ASP A 65 7.30 -12.80 -4.95
CA ASP A 65 7.07 -11.36 -4.99
C ASP A 65 7.50 -10.70 -3.67
N LYS A 66 8.07 -9.50 -3.75
CA LYS A 66 8.12 -8.60 -2.62
C LYS A 66 6.73 -8.01 -2.40
N ILE A 67 6.21 -8.09 -1.18
CA ILE A 67 4.87 -7.62 -0.83
C ILE A 67 4.93 -6.53 0.22
N TYR A 68 4.06 -5.55 0.07
CA TYR A 68 3.80 -4.48 1.02
C TYR A 68 2.44 -4.70 1.66
N PHE A 69 2.38 -4.70 3.00
CA PHE A 69 1.15 -4.99 3.74
C PHE A 69 1.06 -4.22 5.04
N HIS A 70 -0.12 -4.22 5.64
CA HIS A 70 -0.44 -3.45 6.82
C HIS A 70 0.30 -3.98 8.06
N TYR A 71 0.86 -3.10 8.87
CA TYR A 71 1.67 -3.44 10.05
C TYR A 71 0.91 -4.25 11.13
N LEU A 72 -0.41 -4.12 11.21
CA LEU A 72 -1.23 -4.87 12.18
C LEU A 72 -1.04 -6.39 12.07
N VAL A 73 -0.70 -6.90 10.89
CA VAL A 73 -0.40 -8.32 10.69
C VAL A 73 0.75 -8.79 11.60
N VAL A 74 1.77 -7.94 11.78
CA VAL A 74 2.95 -8.31 12.60
C VAL A 74 2.67 -8.21 14.09
N LEU A 75 1.73 -7.35 14.47
CA LEU A 75 1.30 -7.18 15.86
C LEU A 75 0.33 -8.28 16.32
N ASP A 76 -0.36 -8.92 15.38
CA ASP A 76 -1.33 -9.97 15.67
C ASP A 76 -0.63 -11.33 15.80
N GLU A 77 -0.67 -11.90 17.01
CA GLU A 77 -0.07 -13.22 17.27
C GLU A 77 -0.75 -14.35 16.50
N ASP A 78 -2.04 -14.21 16.19
CA ASP A 78 -2.80 -15.20 15.43
C ASP A 78 -2.38 -15.23 13.94
N CYS A 79 -1.76 -14.15 13.47
CA CYS A 79 -1.18 -14.09 12.14
C CYS A 79 0.23 -14.69 12.05
N ARG A 80 0.83 -15.07 13.17
CA ARG A 80 2.21 -15.56 13.23
C ARG A 80 2.30 -17.08 13.20
N ILE A 81 3.10 -17.61 12.28
CA ILE A 81 3.42 -19.03 12.17
C ILE A 81 4.89 -19.25 12.50
N LYS A 82 5.18 -20.03 13.52
CA LYS A 82 6.54 -20.43 13.89
C LYS A 82 6.82 -21.83 13.37
N LEU A 83 7.73 -21.94 12.42
CA LEU A 83 8.28 -23.20 11.91
C LEU A 83 9.81 -23.19 12.10
N ASP A 84 10.57 -23.42 11.02
CA ASP A 84 12.01 -23.22 10.95
C ASP A 84 12.40 -21.74 11.02
N LYS A 85 11.53 -20.91 10.47
CA LYS A 85 11.55 -19.45 10.52
C LYS A 85 10.20 -18.92 11.00
N GLU A 86 10.12 -17.63 11.18
CA GLU A 86 8.87 -16.93 11.48
C GLU A 86 8.22 -16.48 10.19
N TYR A 87 6.97 -16.89 9.99
CA TYR A 87 6.14 -16.52 8.86
C TYR A 87 4.89 -15.80 9.35
N TYR A 88 4.27 -15.05 8.47
CA TYR A 88 3.05 -14.31 8.76
C TYR A 88 1.96 -14.64 7.76
N LEU A 89 0.73 -14.73 8.28
CA LEU A 89 -0.49 -14.86 7.48
C LEU A 89 -1.03 -13.48 7.17
N VAL A 90 -0.97 -13.08 5.92
CA VAL A 90 -1.51 -11.80 5.45
C VAL A 90 -2.82 -12.07 4.71
N ASP A 91 -3.90 -11.48 5.17
CA ASP A 91 -5.13 -11.49 4.40
C ASP A 91 -5.00 -10.57 3.17
N TYR A 92 -5.65 -10.96 2.05
CA TYR A 92 -5.52 -10.20 0.80
C TYR A 92 -5.93 -8.72 0.92
N PHE A 93 -6.89 -8.39 1.78
CA PHE A 93 -7.30 -7.01 2.02
C PHE A 93 -6.27 -6.20 2.84
N GLN A 94 -5.36 -6.89 3.54
CA GLN A 94 -4.24 -6.26 4.26
C GLN A 94 -3.00 -6.10 3.37
N ALA A 95 -2.96 -6.80 2.24
CA ALA A 95 -1.91 -6.68 1.24
C ALA A 95 -2.19 -5.46 0.34
N LEU A 96 -1.26 -4.54 0.28
CA LEU A 96 -1.43 -3.25 -0.39
C LEU A 96 -0.90 -3.28 -1.82
N ALA A 97 0.32 -3.77 -1.99
CA ALA A 97 0.99 -3.86 -3.29
C ALA A 97 2.00 -5.00 -3.31
N THR A 98 2.28 -5.51 -4.51
CA THR A 98 3.40 -6.43 -4.77
C THR A 98 4.37 -5.82 -5.76
N VAL A 99 5.62 -6.23 -5.66
CA VAL A 99 6.68 -5.83 -6.60
C VAL A 99 7.31 -7.07 -7.20
N ARG A 100 7.37 -7.09 -8.53
CA ARG A 100 7.98 -8.15 -9.32
C ARG A 100 8.72 -7.53 -10.50
N ASP A 101 9.99 -7.91 -10.69
CA ASP A 101 10.83 -7.42 -11.78
C ASP A 101 10.86 -5.87 -11.85
N GLY A 102 10.85 -5.21 -10.68
CA GLY A 102 10.85 -3.75 -10.56
C GLY A 102 9.51 -3.06 -10.89
N LYS A 103 8.46 -3.83 -11.19
CA LYS A 103 7.11 -3.30 -11.41
C LYS A 103 6.27 -3.45 -10.16
N ILE A 104 5.50 -2.42 -9.85
CA ILE A 104 4.59 -2.36 -8.71
C ILE A 104 3.18 -2.68 -9.20
N PHE A 105 2.51 -3.61 -8.53
CA PHE A 105 1.13 -4.03 -8.81
C PHE A 105 0.29 -3.83 -7.54
N PRO A 106 -0.86 -3.18 -7.60
CA PRO A 106 -1.78 -3.16 -6.47
C PRO A 106 -2.33 -4.57 -6.19
N VAL A 107 -2.72 -4.83 -4.96
CA VAL A 107 -3.35 -6.09 -4.56
C VAL A 107 -4.84 -5.87 -4.30
N GLY A 108 -5.66 -6.75 -4.83
CA GLY A 108 -7.10 -6.67 -4.66
C GLY A 108 -7.68 -5.41 -5.28
N GLU A 109 -8.58 -4.78 -4.55
CA GLU A 109 -9.27 -3.55 -4.95
C GLU A 109 -8.50 -2.27 -4.60
N HIS A 110 -7.21 -2.40 -4.25
CA HIS A 110 -6.38 -1.23 -4.02
C HIS A 110 -6.00 -0.55 -5.34
N ILE A 111 -5.87 0.77 -5.25
CA ILE A 111 -5.33 1.62 -6.28
C ILE A 111 -4.14 2.40 -5.73
N LEU A 112 -3.12 2.56 -6.54
CA LEU A 112 -1.93 3.33 -6.20
C LEU A 112 -1.98 4.66 -6.94
N ILE A 113 -1.85 5.76 -6.20
CA ILE A 113 -2.02 7.11 -6.73
C ILE A 113 -0.79 7.93 -6.39
N GLU A 114 -0.23 8.56 -7.39
CA GLU A 114 0.82 9.56 -7.26
C GLU A 114 0.17 10.89 -6.86
N PRO A 115 0.52 11.49 -5.69
CA PRO A 115 -0.08 12.75 -5.26
C PRO A 115 0.24 13.87 -6.25
N ILE A 116 -0.74 14.74 -6.50
CA ILE A 116 -0.55 15.97 -7.23
C ILE A 116 -0.66 17.12 -6.24
N ASP A 117 0.48 17.74 -5.94
CA ASP A 117 0.53 18.92 -5.10
C ASP A 117 0.01 20.14 -5.89
N GLN A 118 -0.88 20.92 -5.30
CA GLN A 118 -1.24 22.23 -5.83
C GLN A 118 -0.39 23.31 -5.15
N GLU A 119 0.32 24.09 -5.94
CA GLU A 119 0.92 25.32 -5.43
C GLU A 119 -0.16 26.37 -5.23
N ILE A 120 -0.27 26.87 -3.99
CA ILE A 120 -1.14 28.00 -3.71
C ILE A 120 -0.38 29.26 -4.12
N THR A 121 -0.73 29.83 -5.26
CA THR A 121 -0.26 31.15 -5.70
C THR A 121 -1.32 32.20 -5.37
N HIS A 122 -0.99 33.11 -4.46
CA HIS A 122 -1.76 34.31 -4.23
C HIS A 122 -0.96 35.51 -4.71
N ASP A 123 -1.47 36.28 -5.65
CA ASP A 123 -0.79 37.42 -6.29
C ASP A 123 -0.44 38.58 -5.33
N THR A 124 -0.95 38.56 -4.10
CA THR A 124 -0.85 39.72 -3.18
C THR A 124 -0.36 39.37 -1.76
N LEU A 125 -0.16 38.12 -1.41
CA LEU A 125 0.26 37.72 -0.07
C LEU A 125 1.55 36.88 -0.11
N VAL A 126 2.52 37.25 0.73
CA VAL A 126 3.72 36.44 0.95
C VAL A 126 3.30 35.25 1.83
N ILE A 127 3.14 34.09 1.21
CA ILE A 127 2.80 32.84 1.90
C ILE A 127 4.10 32.16 2.34
N PRO A 128 4.25 31.79 3.62
CA PRO A 128 5.39 31.00 4.08
C PRO A 128 5.49 29.66 3.31
N ASP A 129 6.71 29.20 3.02
CA ASP A 129 6.95 27.99 2.22
C ASP A 129 6.28 26.74 2.82
N SER A 130 6.08 26.70 4.14
CA SER A 130 5.35 25.64 4.84
C SER A 130 3.84 25.58 4.52
N VAL A 131 3.27 26.64 3.92
CA VAL A 131 1.84 26.75 3.59
C VAL A 131 1.60 26.76 2.08
N LYS A 132 2.67 26.87 1.28
CA LYS A 132 2.56 26.94 -0.20
C LYS A 132 2.05 25.66 -0.85
N LYS A 133 2.18 24.51 -0.16
CA LYS A 133 1.69 23.23 -0.65
C LYS A 133 0.43 22.85 0.10
N GLN A 134 -0.69 22.84 -0.57
CA GLN A 134 -1.90 22.26 -0.04
C GLN A 134 -2.02 20.83 -0.58
N GLU A 135 -2.18 19.87 0.31
CA GLU A 135 -2.55 18.53 -0.09
C GLU A 135 -3.89 18.59 -0.82
N THR A 136 -3.89 18.15 -2.04
CA THR A 136 -5.12 18.03 -2.82
C THR A 136 -5.68 16.61 -2.66
N ASN A 137 -7.00 16.48 -2.84
CA ASN A 137 -7.63 15.17 -2.97
C ASN A 137 -7.60 14.70 -4.44
N LYS A 138 -6.57 15.13 -5.19
CA LYS A 138 -6.34 14.75 -6.58
C LYS A 138 -4.99 14.09 -6.72
N GLY A 139 -4.93 13.14 -7.63
CA GLY A 139 -3.69 12.43 -7.94
C GLY A 139 -3.76 11.77 -9.30
N ARG A 140 -2.61 11.29 -9.73
CA ARG A 140 -2.47 10.50 -10.96
C ARG A 140 -2.47 9.03 -10.61
N VAL A 141 -3.29 8.24 -11.25
CA VAL A 141 -3.28 6.79 -11.10
C VAL A 141 -1.92 6.25 -11.55
N PHE A 142 -1.16 5.71 -10.59
CA PHE A 142 0.12 5.07 -10.83
C PHE A 142 -0.06 3.62 -11.29
N ALA A 143 -0.93 2.88 -10.60
CA ALA A 143 -1.29 1.52 -10.95
C ALA A 143 -2.69 1.19 -10.43
N SER A 144 -3.45 0.44 -11.22
CA SER A 144 -4.80 -0.01 -10.91
C SER A 144 -5.04 -1.39 -11.52
N ASN A 145 -5.79 -2.23 -10.81
CA ASN A 145 -6.34 -3.47 -11.37
C ASN A 145 -7.75 -3.27 -11.96
N ASP A 146 -8.34 -2.09 -11.74
CA ASP A 146 -9.67 -1.77 -12.23
C ASP A 146 -9.59 -1.23 -13.66
N PRO A 147 -10.18 -1.92 -14.65
CA PRO A 147 -10.17 -1.46 -16.03
C PRO A 147 -10.95 -0.13 -16.25
N GLU A 148 -11.86 0.21 -15.34
CA GLU A 148 -12.59 1.47 -15.37
C GLU A 148 -11.76 2.66 -14.87
N ILE A 149 -10.64 2.38 -14.19
CA ILE A 149 -9.73 3.40 -13.66
C ILE A 149 -8.32 3.16 -14.24
N PRO A 150 -8.05 3.57 -15.48
CA PRO A 150 -6.81 3.26 -16.16
C PRO A 150 -5.61 4.05 -15.61
N GLU A 151 -4.43 3.43 -15.70
CA GLU A 151 -3.16 4.07 -15.32
C GLU A 151 -2.94 5.39 -16.07
N GLY A 152 -2.43 6.38 -15.35
CA GLY A 152 -2.14 7.72 -15.87
C GLY A 152 -3.32 8.67 -15.86
N SER A 153 -4.54 8.21 -15.53
CA SER A 153 -5.71 9.08 -15.34
C SER A 153 -5.54 9.97 -14.13
N ILE A 154 -6.18 11.13 -14.17
CA ILE A 154 -6.31 12.01 -13.00
C ILE A 154 -7.59 11.63 -12.26
N VAL A 155 -7.48 11.44 -10.97
CA VAL A 155 -8.62 11.09 -10.11
C VAL A 155 -8.76 12.08 -8.97
N GLU A 156 -9.99 12.25 -8.53
CA GLU A 156 -10.33 12.89 -7.26
C GLU A 156 -10.86 11.83 -6.31
N PHE A 157 -10.40 11.86 -5.06
CA PHE A 157 -10.67 10.81 -4.08
C PHE A 157 -11.09 11.39 -2.73
N GLU A 158 -11.71 10.54 -1.92
CA GLU A 158 -12.05 10.91 -0.55
C GLU A 158 -10.78 11.12 0.28
N PRO A 159 -10.71 12.20 1.12
CA PRO A 159 -9.56 12.46 1.99
C PRO A 159 -9.39 11.38 3.07
N VAL A 160 -10.47 10.69 3.40
CA VAL A 160 -10.50 9.62 4.39
C VAL A 160 -10.15 8.31 3.71
N GLY A 161 -9.21 7.55 4.31
CA GLY A 161 -8.82 6.22 3.79
C GLY A 161 -7.61 6.24 2.85
N LYS A 162 -6.99 7.39 2.61
CA LYS A 162 -5.70 7.45 1.95
C LYS A 162 -4.58 7.08 2.92
N PHE A 163 -3.76 6.12 2.56
CA PHE A 163 -2.53 5.81 3.27
C PHE A 163 -1.35 6.24 2.42
N GLU A 164 -0.56 7.21 2.90
CA GLU A 164 0.70 7.57 2.25
C GLU A 164 1.74 6.51 2.56
N ASN A 165 2.32 5.94 1.51
CA ASN A 165 3.31 4.89 1.61
C ASN A 165 4.48 5.17 0.68
N GLU A 166 5.67 4.77 1.12
CA GLU A 166 6.84 4.73 0.26
C GLU A 166 7.02 3.30 -0.28
N ILE A 167 6.76 3.12 -1.56
CA ILE A 167 6.90 1.84 -2.26
C ILE A 167 7.99 1.98 -3.31
N GLU A 168 9.10 1.24 -3.16
CA GLU A 168 10.27 1.29 -4.06
C GLU A 168 10.78 2.74 -4.27
N GLY A 169 10.85 3.53 -3.18
CA GLY A 169 11.30 4.92 -3.22
C GLY A 169 10.30 5.91 -3.81
N LYS A 170 9.08 5.48 -4.12
CA LYS A 170 7.99 6.33 -4.59
C LYS A 170 6.99 6.60 -3.49
N LYS A 171 6.66 7.86 -3.29
CA LYS A 171 5.54 8.26 -2.41
C LYS A 171 4.23 8.06 -3.15
N LEU A 172 3.42 7.14 -2.67
CA LEU A 172 2.14 6.78 -3.26
C LEU A 172 1.05 6.80 -2.19
N TYR A 173 -0.13 7.27 -2.55
CA TYR A 173 -1.32 6.99 -1.78
C TYR A 173 -1.85 5.61 -2.17
N VAL A 174 -2.13 4.78 -1.17
CA VAL A 174 -2.80 3.49 -1.34
C VAL A 174 -4.20 3.63 -0.77
N MET A 175 -5.20 3.31 -1.56
CA MET A 175 -6.59 3.35 -1.15
C MET A 175 -7.40 2.33 -1.92
N TYR A 176 -8.63 2.09 -1.51
CA TYR A 176 -9.56 1.28 -2.29
C TYR A 176 -10.09 2.06 -3.50
N ASN A 177 -10.36 1.37 -4.61
CA ASN A 177 -10.98 1.96 -5.80
C ASN A 177 -12.33 2.61 -5.48
N SER A 178 -13.07 2.09 -4.50
CA SER A 178 -14.33 2.66 -4.00
C SER A 178 -14.19 4.07 -3.39
N ASN A 179 -12.97 4.51 -3.04
CA ASN A 179 -12.71 5.85 -2.55
C ASN A 179 -12.57 6.89 -3.67
N ILE A 180 -12.57 6.48 -4.94
CA ILE A 180 -12.49 7.38 -6.08
C ILE A 180 -13.86 8.04 -6.30
N LEU A 181 -13.88 9.36 -6.26
CA LEU A 181 -15.09 10.18 -6.43
C LEU A 181 -15.31 10.58 -7.88
N ALA A 182 -14.24 10.87 -8.59
CA ALA A 182 -14.30 11.29 -9.99
C ALA A 182 -13.05 10.87 -10.76
N LEU A 183 -13.25 10.53 -12.02
CA LEU A 183 -12.21 10.26 -13.01
C LEU A 183 -12.23 11.40 -14.03
N TYR A 184 -11.07 11.99 -14.28
CA TYR A 184 -10.89 13.02 -15.31
C TYR A 184 -10.23 12.36 -16.52
N GLU A 185 -10.84 12.53 -17.69
CA GLU A 185 -10.24 12.05 -18.93
C GLU A 185 -8.86 12.71 -19.16
N LYS A 186 -7.98 11.94 -19.76
CA LYS A 186 -6.64 12.41 -20.09
C LYS A 186 -6.77 13.48 -21.18
N GLU A 187 -6.34 14.73 -20.90
CA GLU A 187 -6.13 15.73 -21.94
C GLU A 187 -5.04 15.32 -22.94
#